data_f468ae84a0a32e70bb3220e9c30c7959
#
_entry.id   f468ae84a0a32e70bb3220e9c30c7959
#
_cell.length_a   1.000
_cell.length_b   1.000
_cell.length_c   1.000
_cell.angle_alpha   90.00
_cell.angle_beta   90.00
_cell.angle_gamma   90.00
#
_symmetry.space_group_name_H-M   'P 1'
#
loop_
_entity.id
_entity.type
_entity.pdbx_description
1 polymer ?
#
loop_
_entity_poly.entity_id
_entity_poly.type
_entity_poly.pdbx_seq_one_letter_code
_entity_poly.pdbx_strand_id
1 'polypeptide(L)'
;MKKQFSKLLCGSLLALGLSAPVANAGSDLYIGEIMWVGFNFCPRGTMPAEGQLLPIAQNSALFSLLGTDYGGDGRTTFGLPDMRGRVSVSSGQGPGLSNYRQGAKLGQETINQVPAHTHTLGSSAAATLKANGSTASLENNVAAPTGNMLANGQRAAIYAPAPALPADVADMNAASVVVSGSTDSTGLSSVDVRQPTIALKACIATTGIFPSRN
;
A
#
# COMPACT_ATOMS: atom_id res chain seq x y z
N MET A 1 -77.42 21.46 41.92
CA MET A 1 -76.68 20.21 41.87
C MET A 1 -76.18 19.79 40.45
N LYS A 2 -75.85 20.73 39.54
CA LYS A 2 -75.40 20.43 38.14
C LYS A 2 -73.99 20.92 37.78
N LYS A 3 -73.21 21.43 38.72
CA LYS A 3 -71.85 22.01 38.44
C LYS A 3 -70.67 21.21 38.99
N GLN A 4 -70.90 20.10 39.68
CA GLN A 4 -69.79 19.25 40.24
C GLN A 4 -69.40 18.05 39.38
N PHE A 5 -70.23 17.59 38.44
CA PHE A 5 -70.00 16.43 37.60
C PHE A 5 -69.00 16.67 36.40
N SER A 6 -68.82 17.94 36.03
CA SER A 6 -67.97 18.30 34.88
C SER A 6 -66.47 18.31 35.20
N LYS A 7 -66.07 18.34 36.47
CA LYS A 7 -64.65 18.44 36.85
C LYS A 7 -64.00 17.08 37.13
N LEU A 8 -64.81 16.03 37.30
CA LEU A 8 -64.26 14.70 37.56
C LEU A 8 -63.98 13.90 36.27
N LEU A 9 -64.49 14.28 35.10
CA LEU A 9 -64.26 13.60 33.85
C LEU A 9 -62.99 14.06 33.11
N CYS A 10 -62.40 15.17 33.45
CA CYS A 10 -61.19 15.67 32.81
C CYS A 10 -59.89 15.15 33.44
N GLY A 11 -59.94 14.60 34.66
CA GLY A 11 -58.78 14.10 35.40
C GLY A 11 -58.41 12.65 35.09
N SER A 12 -59.31 11.84 34.50
CA SER A 12 -59.07 10.42 34.26
C SER A 12 -58.51 10.09 32.85
N LEU A 13 -58.49 11.03 31.93
CA LEU A 13 -57.95 10.83 30.58
C LEU A 13 -56.43 11.09 30.45
N LEU A 14 -55.79 11.67 31.46
CA LEU A 14 -54.36 12.05 31.39
C LEU A 14 -53.41 10.94 31.90
N ALA A 15 -53.93 9.86 32.47
CA ALA A 15 -53.11 8.77 33.07
C ALA A 15 -52.85 7.57 32.18
N LEU A 16 -53.44 7.48 30.97
CA LEU A 16 -53.27 6.33 30.07
C LEU A 16 -52.26 6.57 28.94
N GLY A 17 -51.50 7.64 28.94
CA GLY A 17 -50.69 8.06 27.78
C GLY A 17 -49.18 7.84 27.85
N LEU A 18 -48.60 7.22 28.89
CA LEU A 18 -47.15 7.16 29.05
C LEU A 18 -46.52 5.77 29.21
N SER A 19 -47.13 4.75 28.71
CA SER A 19 -46.39 3.51 28.42
C SER A 19 -46.00 3.50 26.94
N ALA A 20 -45.17 4.47 26.51
CA ALA A 20 -44.40 4.29 25.25
C ALA A 20 -43.55 3.07 25.46
N PRO A 21 -43.67 1.99 24.62
CA PRO A 21 -42.69 0.96 24.65
C PRO A 21 -41.34 1.61 24.40
N VAL A 22 -40.39 1.41 25.30
CA VAL A 22 -38.98 1.76 25.05
C VAL A 22 -38.62 0.98 23.80
N ALA A 23 -38.62 1.65 22.66
CA ALA A 23 -38.04 1.09 21.45
C ALA A 23 -36.57 0.83 21.78
N ASN A 24 -36.25 -0.41 22.10
CA ASN A 24 -34.89 -0.90 22.07
C ASN A 24 -34.46 -0.85 20.61
N ALA A 25 -33.96 0.30 20.17
CA ALA A 25 -33.19 0.44 18.95
C ALA A 25 -31.77 -0.11 19.20
N GLY A 26 -31.68 -1.29 19.80
CA GLY A 26 -30.49 -2.11 19.74
C GLY A 26 -30.49 -2.71 18.33
N SER A 27 -29.56 -2.31 17.49
CA SER A 27 -29.30 -3.02 16.25
C SER A 27 -29.00 -4.47 16.64
N ASP A 28 -29.93 -5.37 16.38
CA ASP A 28 -29.71 -6.79 16.54
C ASP A 28 -28.63 -7.19 15.53
N LEU A 29 -27.41 -7.37 16.01
CA LEU A 29 -26.27 -7.77 15.18
C LEU A 29 -26.50 -9.18 14.64
N TYR A 30 -26.17 -9.38 13.38
CA TYR A 30 -26.08 -10.74 12.85
C TYR A 30 -24.77 -11.40 13.29
N ILE A 31 -24.84 -12.68 13.67
CA ILE A 31 -23.64 -13.47 13.99
C ILE A 31 -22.72 -13.45 12.77
N GLY A 32 -21.43 -13.11 12.98
CA GLY A 32 -20.45 -12.99 11.89
C GLY A 32 -20.39 -11.62 11.23
N GLU A 33 -21.27 -10.68 11.61
CA GLU A 33 -21.21 -9.30 11.13
C GLU A 33 -19.95 -8.60 11.64
N ILE A 34 -19.26 -7.89 10.74
CA ILE A 34 -18.06 -7.11 11.06
C ILE A 34 -18.42 -5.62 11.10
N MET A 35 -18.13 -4.99 12.22
CA MET A 35 -18.32 -3.56 12.43
C MET A 35 -17.01 -2.85 12.69
N TRP A 36 -16.92 -1.61 12.29
CA TRP A 36 -15.81 -0.72 12.59
C TRP A 36 -16.20 0.27 13.68
N VAL A 37 -15.36 0.39 14.71
CA VAL A 37 -15.59 1.30 15.84
C VAL A 37 -14.42 2.25 16.00
N GLY A 38 -14.73 3.50 16.40
CA GLY A 38 -13.72 4.55 16.60
C GLY A 38 -13.06 4.53 17.99
N PHE A 39 -13.49 3.62 18.88
CA PHE A 39 -12.93 3.44 20.23
C PHE A 39 -12.10 2.15 20.30
N ASN A 40 -11.33 1.96 21.36
CA ASN A 40 -10.29 0.93 21.46
C ASN A 40 -10.74 -0.44 22.00
N PHE A 41 -12.03 -0.66 22.21
CA PHE A 41 -12.61 -1.92 22.68
C PHE A 41 -13.75 -2.39 21.77
N CYS A 42 -14.11 -3.66 21.86
CA CYS A 42 -15.28 -4.19 21.13
C CYS A 42 -16.51 -4.20 22.04
N PRO A 43 -17.70 -3.80 21.54
CA PRO A 43 -18.95 -3.83 22.28
C PRO A 43 -19.29 -5.23 22.78
N ARG A 44 -20.15 -5.31 23.80
CA ARG A 44 -20.65 -6.60 24.31
C ARG A 44 -21.27 -7.44 23.18
N GLY A 45 -20.97 -8.74 23.16
CA GLY A 45 -21.42 -9.65 22.13
C GLY A 45 -20.57 -9.66 20.87
N THR A 46 -19.49 -8.87 20.84
CA THR A 46 -18.52 -8.84 19.76
C THR A 46 -17.12 -9.10 20.26
N MET A 47 -16.22 -9.53 19.37
CA MET A 47 -14.80 -9.75 19.65
C MET A 47 -13.93 -9.03 18.61
N PRO A 48 -12.68 -8.67 18.93
CA PRO A 48 -11.76 -8.11 17.94
C PRO A 48 -11.54 -9.08 16.77
N ALA A 49 -11.55 -8.57 15.56
CA ALA A 49 -11.24 -9.34 14.34
C ALA A 49 -9.71 -9.33 14.10
N GLU A 50 -8.98 -10.08 14.94
CA GLU A 50 -7.51 -10.10 14.99
C GLU A 50 -6.91 -11.49 14.68
N GLY A 51 -7.71 -12.39 14.09
CA GLY A 51 -7.23 -13.70 13.66
C GLY A 51 -7.09 -14.75 14.76
N GLN A 52 -7.63 -14.50 15.95
CA GLN A 52 -7.56 -15.44 17.07
C GLN A 52 -8.37 -16.72 16.80
N LEU A 53 -7.90 -17.82 17.37
CA LEU A 53 -8.59 -19.11 17.31
C LEU A 53 -9.64 -19.21 18.41
N LEU A 54 -10.83 -19.67 18.04
CA LEU A 54 -11.94 -19.91 18.98
C LEU A 54 -12.30 -21.39 19.03
N PRO A 55 -12.72 -21.90 20.19
CA PRO A 55 -13.23 -23.27 20.31
C PRO A 55 -14.59 -23.40 19.66
N ILE A 56 -14.77 -24.42 18.81
CA ILE A 56 -16.01 -24.71 18.10
C ILE A 56 -17.15 -25.01 19.07
N ALA A 57 -16.87 -25.75 20.14
CA ALA A 57 -17.88 -26.18 21.11
C ALA A 57 -18.69 -25.02 21.72
N GLN A 58 -18.04 -23.86 21.90
CA GLN A 58 -18.66 -22.67 22.51
C GLN A 58 -19.16 -21.66 21.46
N ASN A 59 -18.77 -21.81 20.20
CA ASN A 59 -19.06 -20.86 19.12
C ASN A 59 -19.59 -21.57 17.84
N SER A 60 -20.40 -22.62 18.04
CA SER A 60 -20.86 -23.48 16.95
C SER A 60 -21.66 -22.74 15.88
N ALA A 61 -22.47 -21.75 16.28
CA ALA A 61 -23.23 -20.92 15.35
C ALA A 61 -22.32 -20.09 14.46
N LEU A 62 -21.30 -19.44 15.05
CA LEU A 62 -20.31 -18.66 14.29
C LEU A 62 -19.45 -19.56 13.40
N PHE A 63 -19.05 -20.75 13.89
CA PHE A 63 -18.32 -21.73 13.08
C PHE A 63 -19.11 -22.20 11.86
N SER A 64 -20.44 -22.40 11.99
CA SER A 64 -21.28 -22.79 10.85
C SER A 64 -21.33 -21.76 9.73
N LEU A 65 -21.01 -20.49 10.03
CA LEU A 65 -20.96 -19.39 9.07
C LEU A 65 -19.56 -19.17 8.49
N LEU A 66 -18.52 -19.22 9.32
CA LEU A 66 -17.15 -18.90 8.93
C LEU A 66 -16.34 -20.11 8.46
N GLY A 67 -16.70 -21.32 8.92
CA GLY A 67 -15.93 -22.51 8.62
C GLY A 67 -14.47 -22.38 9.04
N THR A 68 -13.57 -22.83 8.19
CA THR A 68 -12.10 -22.74 8.35
C THR A 68 -11.44 -21.73 7.40
N ASP A 69 -12.23 -20.86 6.77
CA ASP A 69 -11.72 -19.91 5.77
C ASP A 69 -10.65 -18.96 6.33
N TYR A 70 -10.68 -18.69 7.63
CA TYR A 70 -9.75 -17.82 8.32
C TYR A 70 -8.71 -18.58 9.16
N GLY A 71 -8.73 -19.93 9.14
CA GLY A 71 -7.80 -20.80 9.86
C GLY A 71 -8.48 -21.68 10.91
N GLY A 72 -7.66 -22.37 11.70
CA GLY A 72 -8.09 -23.37 12.65
C GLY A 72 -8.03 -24.79 12.07
N ASP A 73 -8.25 -25.79 12.92
CA ASP A 73 -8.22 -27.22 12.54
C ASP A 73 -9.58 -27.76 12.04
N GLY A 74 -10.65 -26.96 12.16
CA GLY A 74 -12.00 -27.33 11.78
C GLY A 74 -12.62 -28.47 12.59
N ARG A 75 -11.93 -28.93 13.62
CA ARG A 75 -12.36 -30.04 14.49
C ARG A 75 -12.61 -29.58 15.93
N THR A 76 -11.68 -28.82 16.47
CA THR A 76 -11.76 -28.25 17.81
C THR A 76 -11.76 -26.73 17.81
N THR A 77 -11.08 -26.12 16.82
CA THR A 77 -10.89 -24.68 16.71
C THR A 77 -11.16 -24.18 15.27
N PHE A 78 -11.52 -22.91 15.18
CA PHE A 78 -11.58 -22.15 13.93
C PHE A 78 -11.05 -20.74 14.14
N GLY A 79 -10.59 -20.09 13.07
CA GLY A 79 -10.02 -18.75 13.11
C GLY A 79 -11.04 -17.65 12.85
N LEU A 80 -10.86 -16.51 13.48
CA LEU A 80 -11.55 -15.27 13.12
C LEU A 80 -10.77 -14.54 12.00
N PRO A 81 -11.43 -13.68 11.21
CA PRO A 81 -10.74 -12.82 10.25
C PRO A 81 -9.73 -11.91 10.97
N ASP A 82 -8.56 -11.71 10.35
CA ASP A 82 -7.55 -10.74 10.79
C ASP A 82 -7.61 -9.51 9.90
N MET A 83 -8.21 -8.45 10.41
CA MET A 83 -8.43 -7.19 9.70
C MET A 83 -7.32 -6.16 9.94
N ARG A 84 -6.33 -6.46 10.77
CA ARG A 84 -5.25 -5.53 11.11
C ARG A 84 -4.38 -5.23 9.91
N GLY A 85 -4.21 -3.93 9.59
CA GLY A 85 -3.40 -3.47 8.46
C GLY A 85 -3.93 -3.90 7.08
N ARG A 86 -5.22 -4.26 6.97
CA ARG A 86 -5.82 -4.76 5.73
C ARG A 86 -7.06 -3.99 5.35
N VAL A 87 -7.25 -3.82 4.05
CA VAL A 87 -8.48 -3.31 3.46
C VAL A 87 -9.37 -4.48 3.08
N SER A 88 -10.65 -4.42 3.44
CA SER A 88 -11.63 -5.42 3.05
C SER A 88 -12.01 -5.28 1.58
N VAL A 89 -12.01 -6.40 0.86
CA VAL A 89 -12.51 -6.49 -0.52
C VAL A 89 -13.57 -7.57 -0.58
N SER A 90 -14.51 -7.46 -1.52
CA SER A 90 -15.53 -8.49 -1.73
C SER A 90 -14.93 -9.76 -2.34
N SER A 91 -15.32 -10.92 -1.83
CA SER A 91 -14.97 -12.21 -2.43
C SER A 91 -15.68 -12.41 -3.77
N GLY A 92 -15.06 -13.17 -4.67
CA GLY A 92 -15.56 -13.45 -6.00
C GLY A 92 -14.68 -12.88 -7.11
N GLN A 93 -15.18 -12.95 -8.34
CA GLN A 93 -14.51 -12.46 -9.53
C GLN A 93 -15.41 -11.45 -10.26
N GLY A 94 -15.00 -10.20 -10.29
CA GLY A 94 -15.63 -9.19 -11.15
C GLY A 94 -15.14 -9.29 -12.60
N PRO A 95 -15.87 -8.73 -13.58
CA PRO A 95 -15.44 -8.71 -14.97
C PRO A 95 -14.07 -8.04 -15.11
N GLY A 96 -13.10 -8.75 -15.70
CA GLY A 96 -11.74 -8.25 -15.91
C GLY A 96 -10.89 -8.14 -14.64
N LEU A 97 -11.37 -8.61 -13.48
CA LEU A 97 -10.66 -8.57 -12.21
C LEU A 97 -10.18 -9.96 -11.76
N SER A 98 -9.24 -9.98 -10.83
CA SER A 98 -8.78 -11.20 -10.19
C SER A 98 -9.86 -11.85 -9.33
N ASN A 99 -9.80 -13.17 -9.19
CA ASN A 99 -10.70 -13.90 -8.31
C ASN A 99 -10.20 -13.86 -6.86
N TYR A 100 -11.03 -13.35 -5.95
CA TYR A 100 -10.74 -13.27 -4.52
C TYR A 100 -11.54 -14.34 -3.77
N ARG A 101 -10.82 -15.27 -3.16
CA ARG A 101 -11.46 -16.30 -2.32
C ARG A 101 -11.72 -15.74 -0.92
N GLN A 102 -12.80 -16.22 -0.29
CA GLN A 102 -13.09 -15.89 1.11
C GLN A 102 -11.89 -16.24 1.99
N GLY A 103 -11.52 -15.34 2.92
CA GLY A 103 -10.38 -15.52 3.82
C GLY A 103 -8.99 -15.30 3.20
N ALA A 104 -8.88 -15.06 1.89
CA ALA A 104 -7.59 -14.81 1.25
C ALA A 104 -6.93 -13.54 1.78
N LYS A 105 -5.62 -13.63 2.06
CA LYS A 105 -4.78 -12.51 2.48
C LYS A 105 -3.86 -12.14 1.32
N LEU A 106 -4.01 -10.95 0.78
CA LEU A 106 -3.31 -10.49 -0.43
C LEU A 106 -2.69 -9.13 -0.20
N GLY A 107 -1.74 -8.78 -1.08
CA GLY A 107 -1.06 -7.48 -1.02
C GLY A 107 0.10 -7.44 -0.03
N GLN A 108 0.86 -6.36 -0.11
CA GLN A 108 2.02 -6.05 0.73
C GLN A 108 1.99 -4.57 1.08
N GLU A 109 2.48 -4.23 2.27
CA GLU A 109 2.60 -2.83 2.71
C GLU A 109 3.81 -2.14 2.09
N THR A 110 4.87 -2.90 1.81
CA THR A 110 6.11 -2.41 1.23
C THR A 110 6.53 -3.29 0.07
N ILE A 111 7.09 -2.69 -0.96
CA ILE A 111 7.71 -3.39 -2.09
C ILE A 111 9.22 -3.22 -1.95
N ASN A 112 9.95 -4.33 -1.83
CA ASN A 112 11.40 -4.35 -1.72
C ASN A 112 12.11 -4.36 -3.08
N GLN A 113 11.35 -4.50 -4.15
CA GLN A 113 11.86 -4.50 -5.51
C GLN A 113 11.03 -3.52 -6.36
N VAL A 114 11.67 -2.47 -6.81
CA VAL A 114 11.13 -1.69 -7.93
C VAL A 114 11.26 -2.57 -9.17
N PRO A 115 10.23 -2.67 -10.04
CA PRO A 115 10.35 -3.39 -11.29
C PRO A 115 11.63 -2.97 -12.03
N ALA A 116 12.40 -3.93 -12.52
CA ALA A 116 13.62 -3.65 -13.27
C ALA A 116 13.29 -2.73 -14.46
N HIS A 117 13.86 -1.54 -14.44
CA HIS A 117 13.72 -0.57 -15.54
C HIS A 117 15.10 0.00 -15.84
N THR A 118 15.33 0.31 -17.10
CA THR A 118 16.56 0.91 -17.58
C THR A 118 16.30 2.35 -17.96
N HIS A 119 17.19 3.25 -17.52
CA HIS A 119 17.24 4.58 -18.06
C HIS A 119 18.24 4.58 -19.21
N THR A 120 17.81 4.91 -20.40
CA THR A 120 18.71 5.27 -21.49
C THR A 120 19.24 6.66 -21.20
N LEU A 121 20.55 6.85 -21.30
CA LEU A 121 21.13 8.18 -21.29
C LEU A 121 20.45 8.95 -22.46
N GLY A 122 19.74 10.04 -22.12
CA GLY A 122 19.09 10.86 -23.13
C GLY A 122 20.11 11.39 -24.15
N SER A 123 19.65 11.73 -25.31
CA SER A 123 20.48 12.29 -26.40
C SER A 123 21.24 13.59 -26.00
N SER A 124 20.92 14.13 -24.82
CA SER A 124 21.65 15.28 -24.23
C SER A 124 22.85 14.87 -23.37
N ALA A 125 23.08 13.59 -23.10
CA ALA A 125 24.29 13.11 -22.47
C ALA A 125 25.41 13.03 -23.51
N ALA A 126 25.91 14.18 -23.93
CA ALA A 126 27.05 14.29 -24.85
C ALA A 126 28.33 14.32 -24.04
N ALA A 127 29.20 13.33 -24.19
CA ALA A 127 30.56 13.40 -23.77
C ALA A 127 31.40 13.92 -24.93
N THR A 128 31.94 15.12 -24.79
CA THR A 128 32.85 15.68 -25.79
C THR A 128 34.27 15.35 -25.38
N LEU A 129 34.95 14.54 -26.15
CA LEU A 129 36.39 14.31 -25.99
C LEU A 129 37.13 15.49 -26.67
N LYS A 130 37.98 16.13 -25.93
CA LYS A 130 38.78 17.23 -26.46
C LYS A 130 40.21 16.77 -26.70
N ALA A 131 40.76 17.15 -27.82
CA ALA A 131 42.15 16.88 -28.17
C ALA A 131 42.93 18.20 -28.31
N ASN A 132 44.22 18.13 -28.14
CA ASN A 132 45.11 19.26 -28.47
C ASN A 132 45.19 19.41 -30.01
N GLY A 133 44.54 20.45 -30.52
CA GLY A 133 44.50 20.79 -31.95
C GLY A 133 45.65 21.71 -32.37
N SER A 134 46.54 22.11 -31.48
CA SER A 134 47.67 23.01 -31.80
C SER A 134 48.59 22.38 -32.81
N THR A 135 48.90 23.12 -33.86
CA THR A 135 49.91 22.77 -34.86
C THR A 135 51.31 23.23 -34.48
N ALA A 136 51.42 23.98 -33.38
CA ALA A 136 52.71 24.52 -32.91
C ALA A 136 53.41 23.47 -32.04
N SER A 137 54.55 23.02 -32.49
CA SER A 137 55.53 22.26 -31.72
C SER A 137 55.11 20.86 -31.26
N LEU A 138 55.32 19.91 -32.13
CA LEU A 138 55.22 18.45 -31.86
C LEU A 138 56.29 17.93 -30.88
N GLU A 139 57.11 18.82 -30.32
CA GLU A 139 58.25 18.44 -29.49
C GLU A 139 57.91 18.02 -28.08
N ASN A 140 56.68 18.32 -27.62
CA ASN A 140 56.24 18.04 -26.25
C ASN A 140 55.23 16.87 -26.16
N ASN A 141 55.10 16.05 -27.20
CA ASN A 141 54.25 14.88 -27.15
C ASN A 141 54.85 13.81 -26.21
N VAL A 142 54.05 13.26 -25.34
CA VAL A 142 54.44 12.28 -24.31
C VAL A 142 53.66 10.97 -24.47
N ALA A 143 54.27 9.87 -24.03
CA ALA A 143 53.64 8.55 -24.09
C ALA A 143 52.65 8.29 -22.93
N ALA A 144 52.65 9.17 -21.91
CA ALA A 144 51.82 8.96 -20.73
C ALA A 144 50.47 9.72 -20.80
N PRO A 145 49.34 9.09 -20.52
CA PRO A 145 48.01 9.72 -20.57
C PRO A 145 47.74 10.64 -19.40
N THR A 146 48.38 10.44 -18.24
CA THR A 146 48.06 11.15 -17.00
C THR A 146 48.35 12.63 -17.09
N GLY A 147 47.33 13.48 -16.95
CA GLY A 147 47.44 14.94 -17.02
C GLY A 147 47.61 15.51 -18.43
N ASN A 148 47.53 14.68 -19.46
CA ASN A 148 47.74 15.07 -20.85
C ASN A 148 46.47 14.84 -21.69
N MET A 149 46.33 15.58 -22.78
CA MET A 149 45.27 15.43 -23.78
C MET A 149 45.77 14.61 -24.96
N LEU A 150 44.83 14.06 -25.77
CA LEU A 150 45.19 13.42 -27.02
C LEU A 150 45.80 14.45 -27.99
N ALA A 151 46.94 14.09 -28.62
CA ALA A 151 47.62 14.90 -29.59
C ALA A 151 47.12 14.58 -31.02
N ASN A 152 47.46 15.45 -31.98
CA ASN A 152 47.04 15.34 -33.37
C ASN A 152 47.76 14.23 -34.18
N GLY A 153 48.29 13.20 -33.57
CA GLY A 153 48.63 11.91 -34.13
C GLY A 153 49.68 11.81 -35.27
N GLN A 154 50.51 12.82 -35.51
CA GLN A 154 51.52 12.75 -36.55
C GLN A 154 52.85 12.06 -36.15
N ARG A 155 52.97 11.61 -34.89
CA ARG A 155 54.15 10.93 -34.34
C ARG A 155 53.75 9.83 -33.35
N ALA A 156 54.74 9.01 -32.94
CA ALA A 156 54.54 7.89 -32.05
C ALA A 156 54.00 8.24 -30.63
N ALA A 157 54.17 9.48 -30.17
CA ALA A 157 53.62 9.96 -28.92
C ALA A 157 52.21 10.56 -29.16
N ILE A 158 51.21 10.03 -28.52
CA ILE A 158 49.77 10.33 -28.76
C ILE A 158 49.19 11.31 -27.73
N TYR A 159 49.95 11.70 -26.73
CA TYR A 159 49.52 12.64 -25.69
C TYR A 159 50.34 13.92 -25.72
N ALA A 160 49.73 15.04 -25.40
CA ALA A 160 50.38 16.34 -25.26
C ALA A 160 49.82 17.08 -24.03
N PRO A 161 50.59 17.98 -23.40
CA PRO A 161 50.05 18.85 -22.38
C PRO A 161 48.86 19.64 -22.89
N ALA A 162 47.94 20.03 -21.99
CA ALA A 162 46.81 20.87 -22.37
C ALA A 162 47.34 22.19 -22.96
N PRO A 163 46.79 22.67 -24.08
CA PRO A 163 47.25 23.92 -24.70
C PRO A 163 46.97 25.15 -23.82
N ALA A 164 47.82 26.15 -23.91
CA ALA A 164 47.66 27.36 -23.12
C ALA A 164 46.49 28.25 -23.58
N LEU A 165 46.07 28.10 -24.84
CA LEU A 165 44.95 28.85 -25.40
C LEU A 165 43.74 27.96 -25.66
N PRO A 166 42.52 28.35 -25.24
CA PRO A 166 41.31 27.57 -25.47
C PRO A 166 40.99 27.32 -26.95
N ALA A 167 41.48 28.21 -27.86
CA ALA A 167 41.27 28.08 -29.30
C ALA A 167 42.02 26.89 -29.92
N ASP A 168 43.05 26.38 -29.23
CA ASP A 168 43.84 25.24 -29.68
C ASP A 168 43.27 23.88 -29.23
N VAL A 169 42.11 23.88 -28.57
CA VAL A 169 41.38 22.69 -28.16
C VAL A 169 40.38 22.34 -29.27
N ALA A 170 40.57 21.21 -29.92
CA ALA A 170 39.63 20.72 -30.94
C ALA A 170 38.74 19.63 -30.37
N ASP A 171 37.45 19.66 -30.75
CA ASP A 171 36.52 18.58 -30.43
C ASP A 171 36.80 17.39 -31.35
N MET A 172 36.88 16.20 -30.75
CA MET A 172 36.97 14.96 -31.54
C MET A 172 35.65 14.64 -32.18
N ASN A 173 35.69 13.84 -33.26
CA ASN A 173 34.48 13.37 -33.91
C ASN A 173 33.57 12.69 -32.87
N ALA A 174 32.29 13.09 -32.84
CA ALA A 174 31.28 12.54 -31.91
C ALA A 174 31.15 10.99 -31.99
N ALA A 175 31.47 10.39 -33.14
CA ALA A 175 31.52 8.95 -33.30
C ALA A 175 32.69 8.24 -32.59
N SER A 176 33.69 9.01 -32.12
CA SER A 176 34.86 8.49 -31.43
C SER A 176 34.60 8.17 -29.96
N VAL A 177 33.47 8.60 -29.43
CA VAL A 177 33.09 8.39 -28.03
C VAL A 177 31.76 7.63 -27.96
N VAL A 178 31.83 6.37 -27.62
CA VAL A 178 30.65 5.60 -27.28
C VAL A 178 30.49 5.59 -25.77
N VAL A 179 29.55 6.37 -25.26
CA VAL A 179 29.16 6.30 -23.86
C VAL A 179 28.12 5.19 -23.72
N SER A 180 28.56 4.02 -23.32
CA SER A 180 27.68 2.90 -22.94
C SER A 180 27.78 2.72 -21.44
N GLY A 181 26.68 2.84 -20.76
CA GLY A 181 26.56 2.57 -19.33
C GLY A 181 25.10 2.51 -18.90
N SER A 182 24.79 1.62 -18.02
CA SER A 182 23.56 1.70 -17.23
C SER A 182 23.86 2.56 -16.01
N THR A 183 22.96 3.45 -15.66
CA THR A 183 23.03 4.10 -14.35
C THR A 183 22.86 3.02 -13.28
N ASP A 184 23.77 3.00 -12.31
CA ASP A 184 23.55 2.17 -11.13
C ASP A 184 22.19 2.51 -10.53
N SER A 185 21.37 1.48 -10.29
CA SER A 185 20.10 1.65 -9.64
C SER A 185 20.32 2.00 -8.18
N THR A 186 20.51 3.29 -7.89
CA THR A 186 20.40 3.80 -6.53
C THR A 186 18.92 3.90 -6.14
N GLY A 187 18.23 2.75 -6.16
CA GLY A 187 16.84 2.66 -5.73
C GLY A 187 16.76 2.57 -4.21
N LEU A 188 15.71 3.15 -3.62
CA LEU A 188 15.33 2.87 -2.25
C LEU A 188 15.18 1.36 -2.07
N SER A 189 15.75 0.82 -1.00
CA SER A 189 15.70 -0.62 -0.69
C SER A 189 14.27 -1.12 -0.42
N SER A 190 13.33 -0.21 -0.14
CA SER A 190 11.91 -0.49 0.00
C SER A 190 11.08 0.75 -0.30
N VAL A 191 9.96 0.56 -0.97
CA VAL A 191 8.96 1.61 -1.23
C VAL A 191 7.69 1.25 -0.47
N ASP A 192 7.21 2.19 0.34
CA ASP A 192 5.91 2.08 1.02
C ASP A 192 4.80 2.35 0.00
N VAL A 193 3.91 1.37 -0.18
CA VAL A 193 2.78 1.45 -1.12
C VAL A 193 1.44 1.63 -0.42
N ARG A 194 1.47 1.88 0.88
CA ARG A 194 0.24 2.13 1.64
C ARG A 194 -0.39 3.45 1.22
N GLN A 195 -1.69 3.40 1.00
CA GLN A 195 -2.48 4.61 0.83
C GLN A 195 -2.65 5.33 2.17
N PRO A 196 -2.91 6.65 2.20
CA PRO A 196 -3.30 7.34 3.42
C PRO A 196 -4.48 6.62 4.08
N THR A 197 -4.30 6.12 5.31
CA THR A 197 -5.27 5.30 6.01
C THR A 197 -5.48 5.80 7.43
N ILE A 198 -6.69 5.61 7.96
CA ILE A 198 -7.00 5.80 9.36
C ILE A 198 -7.25 4.44 10.02
N ALA A 199 -6.62 4.21 11.16
CA ALA A 199 -6.81 2.96 11.90
C ALA A 199 -8.08 3.04 12.74
N LEU A 200 -9.00 2.11 12.50
CA LEU A 200 -10.20 1.86 13.30
C LEU A 200 -10.14 0.43 13.84
N LYS A 201 -10.89 0.15 14.91
CA LYS A 201 -10.99 -1.20 15.43
C LYS A 201 -12.10 -1.97 14.72
N ALA A 202 -11.74 -3.13 14.15
CA ALA A 202 -12.71 -4.06 13.57
C ALA A 202 -13.17 -5.04 14.65
N CYS A 203 -14.47 -5.21 14.81
CA CYS A 203 -15.10 -6.14 15.74
C CYS A 203 -16.04 -7.05 14.99
N ILE A 204 -16.03 -8.35 15.32
CA ILE A 204 -16.93 -9.36 14.75
C ILE A 204 -17.97 -9.81 15.80
N ALA A 205 -19.23 -9.86 15.42
CA ALA A 205 -20.30 -10.32 16.29
C ALA A 205 -20.20 -11.83 16.52
N THR A 206 -20.10 -12.25 17.79
CA THR A 206 -20.08 -13.65 18.21
C THR A 206 -21.43 -14.12 18.71
N THR A 207 -22.28 -13.17 19.09
CA THR A 207 -23.66 -13.41 19.53
C THR A 207 -24.60 -12.49 18.77
N GLY A 208 -25.84 -12.92 18.52
CA GLY A 208 -26.84 -12.15 17.78
C GLY A 208 -27.80 -13.04 17.01
N ILE A 209 -28.41 -12.49 15.96
CA ILE A 209 -29.33 -13.20 15.11
C ILE A 209 -28.55 -14.07 14.12
N PHE A 210 -28.95 -15.35 13.98
CA PHE A 210 -28.38 -16.20 12.95
C PHE A 210 -28.93 -15.79 11.58
N PRO A 211 -28.09 -15.43 10.59
CA PRO A 211 -28.56 -15.03 9.27
C PRO A 211 -29.17 -16.23 8.53
N SER A 212 -30.37 -16.03 7.99
CA SER A 212 -31.00 -17.04 7.11
C SER A 212 -30.36 -16.95 5.71
N ARG A 213 -30.13 -18.11 5.09
CA ARG A 213 -29.80 -18.19 3.67
C ARG A 213 -31.07 -18.23 2.86
N ASN A 214 -31.23 -17.36 1.90
CA ASN A 214 -32.32 -17.43 0.92
C ASN A 214 -32.00 -18.46 -0.17
#